data_421ca36810d905b129525eeff085c38c
#
_entry.id   421ca36810d905b129525eeff085c38c
#
_cell.length_a   1.000
_cell.length_b   1.000
_cell.length_c   1.000
_cell.angle_alpha   90.00
_cell.angle_beta   90.00
_cell.angle_gamma   90.00
#
_symmetry.space_group_name_H-M   'P 1'
#
loop_
_entity.id
_entity.type
_entity.pdbx_description
1 polymer ?
#
loop_
_entity_poly.entity_id
_entity_poly.type
_entity_poly.pdbx_seq_one_letter_code
_entity_poly.pdbx_strand_id
1 'polypeptide(L)'
;MKKSDLVEIKKNNVGKGLLIENDGYMSISEKQTQYIKESLGSGEWHCPYPFVVDAVFQKFGIKNANGRIYPEGILKKQVALYQQRIQEKRALGECNHPSDSTIDLGRISHNIIELHWEGRTLVGKLELNVTQGFVKYGIASSFGDTIANLLLNGYKIGVSSRGVGSVEQKMGQYIVGDDFELICWDIVESPSTPGAYITSSKEELQPYLESKEYSNNNVINEKINKIKTILGQ
;
A
#
# COMPACT_ATOMS: atom_id res chain seq x y z
N MET A 1 -0.54 -9.54 -24.55
CA MET A 1 0.59 -8.62 -24.76
C MET A 1 1.87 -9.38 -24.46
N LYS A 2 2.89 -9.33 -25.30
CA LYS A 2 4.15 -10.02 -25.04
C LYS A 2 4.90 -9.26 -23.93
N LYS A 3 5.59 -9.98 -23.05
CA LYS A 3 6.36 -9.40 -21.93
C LYS A 3 7.39 -8.33 -22.39
N SER A 4 7.92 -8.50 -23.61
CA SER A 4 8.81 -7.56 -24.29
C SER A 4 8.18 -6.21 -24.67
N ASP A 5 6.86 -6.13 -24.65
CA ASP A 5 6.10 -4.94 -25.08
C ASP A 5 5.70 -4.04 -23.89
N LEU A 6 6.04 -4.45 -22.66
CA LEU A 6 5.76 -3.69 -21.46
C LEU A 6 6.84 -2.63 -21.23
N VAL A 7 6.40 -1.39 -21.14
CA VAL A 7 7.24 -0.23 -20.82
C VAL A 7 6.73 0.37 -19.52
N GLU A 8 7.63 0.73 -18.61
CA GLU A 8 7.25 1.46 -17.41
C GLU A 8 6.60 2.80 -17.79
N ILE A 9 5.37 3.02 -17.33
CA ILE A 9 4.70 4.31 -17.50
C ILE A 9 5.23 5.25 -16.43
N LYS A 10 6.12 6.17 -16.84
CA LYS A 10 6.68 7.21 -15.98
C LYS A 10 5.57 8.15 -15.47
N LYS A 11 5.85 8.86 -14.40
CA LYS A 11 4.97 9.86 -13.81
C LYS A 11 4.45 10.83 -14.88
N ASN A 12 3.13 11.03 -14.91
CA ASN A 12 2.40 11.93 -15.82
C ASN A 12 2.44 11.55 -17.31
N ASN A 13 2.90 10.37 -17.68
CA ASN A 13 2.80 9.87 -19.05
C ASN A 13 1.52 9.05 -19.27
N VAL A 14 1.00 9.10 -20.50
CA VAL A 14 -0.10 8.26 -20.96
C VAL A 14 0.43 7.10 -21.79
N GLY A 15 -0.32 6.00 -21.89
CA GLY A 15 0.06 4.83 -22.69
C GLY A 15 -0.36 3.51 -22.05
N LYS A 16 0.27 2.44 -22.54
CA LYS A 16 0.11 1.08 -21.98
C LYS A 16 1.44 0.58 -21.44
N GLY A 17 1.43 -0.03 -20.26
CA GLY A 17 2.65 -0.56 -19.69
C GLY A 17 2.51 -1.02 -18.26
N LEU A 18 3.64 -1.11 -17.58
CA LEU A 18 3.72 -1.44 -16.16
C LEU A 18 3.38 -0.21 -15.32
N LEU A 19 2.39 -0.35 -14.45
CA LEU A 19 1.97 0.67 -13.48
C LEU A 19 2.48 0.27 -12.10
N ILE A 20 3.25 1.16 -11.49
CA ILE A 20 3.80 1.00 -10.14
C ILE A 20 3.29 2.17 -9.31
N GLU A 21 2.67 1.88 -8.17
CA GLU A 21 2.06 2.88 -7.30
C GLU A 21 2.52 2.71 -5.86
N ASN A 22 3.02 3.76 -5.28
CA ASN A 22 3.49 3.78 -3.91
C ASN A 22 2.42 4.40 -2.99
N ASP A 23 1.24 3.80 -2.89
CA ASP A 23 0.08 4.39 -2.24
C ASP A 23 -0.24 3.83 -0.85
N GLY A 24 0.43 2.76 -0.44
CA GLY A 24 0.16 2.04 0.78
C GLY A 24 1.18 2.27 1.89
N TYR A 25 0.79 1.98 3.11
CA TYR A 25 1.64 1.94 4.29
C TYR A 25 1.28 0.75 5.18
N MET A 26 2.21 0.38 6.05
CA MET A 26 2.04 -0.72 7.00
C MET A 26 2.11 -0.20 8.44
N SER A 27 1.41 -0.87 9.35
CA SER A 27 1.51 -0.64 10.78
C SER A 27 1.69 -1.95 11.55
N ILE A 28 2.30 -1.87 12.72
CA ILE A 28 2.41 -2.98 13.67
C ILE A 28 1.28 -2.86 14.66
N SER A 29 0.61 -3.96 14.99
CA SER A 29 -0.47 -3.98 15.99
C SER A 29 0.06 -3.55 17.37
N GLU A 30 -0.83 -3.02 18.24
CA GLU A 30 -0.46 -2.65 19.62
C GLU A 30 0.20 -3.80 20.39
N LYS A 31 -0.32 -5.02 20.21
CA LYS A 31 0.25 -6.23 20.82
C LYS A 31 1.68 -6.46 20.38
N GLN A 32 1.98 -6.24 19.09
CA GLN A 32 3.33 -6.35 18.56
C GLN A 32 4.23 -5.21 19.04
N THR A 33 3.69 -3.98 19.12
CA THR A 33 4.41 -2.82 19.69
C THR A 33 4.78 -3.04 21.15
N GLN A 34 3.88 -3.62 21.94
CA GLN A 34 4.16 -3.98 23.33
C GLN A 34 5.23 -5.06 23.43
N TYR A 35 5.16 -6.09 22.59
CA TYR A 35 6.18 -7.14 22.49
C TYR A 35 7.58 -6.57 22.20
N ILE A 36 7.67 -5.62 21.28
CA ILE A 36 8.92 -4.93 20.94
C ILE A 36 9.46 -4.15 22.14
N LYS A 37 8.59 -3.39 22.84
CA LYS A 37 8.98 -2.62 24.02
C LYS A 37 9.50 -3.52 25.14
N GLU A 38 8.85 -4.65 25.37
CA GLU A 38 9.26 -5.64 26.35
C GLU A 38 10.61 -6.29 25.98
N SER A 39 10.82 -6.63 24.71
CA SER A 39 12.08 -7.17 24.18
C SER A 39 13.24 -6.22 24.35
N LEU A 40 13.06 -4.95 24.01
CA LEU A 40 14.10 -3.93 24.15
C LEU A 40 14.44 -3.65 25.61
N GLY A 41 13.48 -3.87 26.54
CA GLY A 41 13.70 -3.70 27.98
C GLY A 41 14.37 -4.89 28.66
N SER A 42 14.19 -6.12 28.18
CA SER A 42 14.71 -7.36 28.78
C SER A 42 16.10 -7.73 28.28
N GLY A 43 16.54 -7.19 27.16
CA GLY A 43 17.78 -7.61 26.47
C GLY A 43 17.69 -8.99 25.81
N GLU A 44 16.50 -9.62 25.79
CA GLU A 44 16.26 -10.88 25.12
C GLU A 44 15.60 -10.64 23.75
N TRP A 45 16.01 -11.43 22.75
CA TRP A 45 15.40 -11.37 21.42
C TRP A 45 14.00 -11.97 21.41
N HIS A 46 13.03 -11.17 20.98
CA HIS A 46 11.67 -11.64 20.77
C HIS A 46 11.17 -11.18 19.39
N CYS A 47 10.68 -12.12 18.59
CA CYS A 47 10.04 -11.86 17.30
C CYS A 47 8.62 -12.40 17.34
N PRO A 48 7.59 -11.61 16.98
CA PRO A 48 6.23 -12.13 16.79
C PRO A 48 6.21 -13.24 15.75
N TYR A 49 5.45 -14.32 16.00
CA TYR A 49 5.23 -15.36 15.01
C TYR A 49 3.82 -15.93 15.09
N PRO A 50 3.03 -15.91 13.98
CA PRO A 50 3.36 -15.30 12.68
C PRO A 50 3.54 -13.78 12.80
N PHE A 51 4.40 -13.20 11.95
CA PHE A 51 4.63 -11.76 11.93
C PHE A 51 3.62 -11.10 10.98
N VAL A 52 2.52 -10.65 11.54
CA VAL A 52 1.41 -10.02 10.80
C VAL A 52 1.41 -8.51 11.03
N VAL A 53 1.23 -7.72 9.98
CA VAL A 53 1.12 -6.27 10.03
C VAL A 53 -0.15 -5.80 9.34
N ASP A 54 -0.76 -4.75 9.88
CA ASP A 54 -1.85 -4.05 9.23
C ASP A 54 -1.31 -3.09 8.17
N ALA A 55 -2.02 -2.94 7.06
CA ALA A 55 -1.60 -2.09 5.96
C ALA A 55 -2.76 -1.36 5.30
N VAL A 56 -2.49 -0.14 4.84
CA VAL A 56 -3.27 0.53 3.82
C VAL A 56 -2.62 0.22 2.47
N PHE A 57 -3.39 -0.30 1.54
CA PHE A 57 -2.89 -0.76 0.25
C PHE A 57 -3.07 0.28 -0.86
N GLN A 58 -4.28 0.82 -1.02
CA GLN A 58 -4.59 1.74 -2.11
C GLN A 58 -5.88 2.51 -1.87
N LYS A 59 -6.14 3.57 -2.66
CA LYS A 59 -7.40 4.34 -2.65
C LYS A 59 -7.93 4.49 -4.06
N PHE A 60 -9.25 4.36 -4.24
CA PHE A 60 -9.88 4.66 -5.52
C PHE A 60 -10.41 6.10 -5.59
N GLY A 61 -10.54 6.62 -6.81
CA GLY A 61 -11.14 7.92 -7.08
C GLY A 61 -10.35 9.13 -6.56
N ILE A 62 -9.12 8.91 -6.08
CA ILE A 62 -8.23 9.95 -5.56
C ILE A 62 -6.96 9.95 -6.40
N LYS A 63 -6.47 11.15 -6.74
CA LYS A 63 -5.20 11.33 -7.44
C LYS A 63 -4.06 10.94 -6.52
N ASN A 64 -3.28 9.93 -6.90
CA ASN A 64 -2.09 9.50 -6.18
C ASN A 64 -0.87 10.40 -6.48
N ALA A 65 0.26 10.13 -5.86
CA ALA A 65 1.46 10.94 -6.05
C ALA A 65 2.09 10.80 -7.45
N ASN A 66 1.81 9.71 -8.17
CA ASN A 66 2.17 9.57 -9.59
C ASN A 66 1.23 10.33 -10.52
N GLY A 67 0.24 11.03 -9.95
CA GLY A 67 -0.74 11.83 -10.71
C GLY A 67 -1.89 11.01 -11.29
N ARG A 68 -1.98 9.70 -11.00
CA ARG A 68 -2.97 8.78 -11.54
C ARG A 68 -4.18 8.66 -10.64
N ILE A 69 -5.33 8.39 -11.25
CA ILE A 69 -6.58 8.09 -10.57
C ILE A 69 -7.02 6.69 -10.99
N TYR A 70 -7.27 5.83 -10.02
CA TYR A 70 -7.86 4.52 -10.23
C TYR A 70 -9.37 4.62 -10.06
N PRO A 71 -10.18 4.39 -11.11
CA PRO A 71 -11.62 4.38 -11.00
C PRO A 71 -12.10 3.27 -10.04
N GLU A 72 -13.16 3.57 -9.28
CA GLU A 72 -13.71 2.66 -8.27
C GLU A 72 -14.02 1.26 -8.84
N GLY A 73 -14.77 1.21 -9.95
CA GLY A 73 -15.18 -0.06 -10.56
C GLY A 73 -14.00 -0.91 -11.01
N ILE A 74 -12.95 -0.28 -11.53
CA ILE A 74 -11.74 -0.97 -12.00
C ILE A 74 -10.98 -1.54 -10.81
N LEU A 75 -10.69 -0.73 -9.79
CA LEU A 75 -9.91 -1.18 -8.65
C LEU A 75 -10.65 -2.24 -7.83
N LYS A 76 -11.97 -2.03 -7.58
CA LYS A 76 -12.79 -3.02 -6.88
C LYS A 76 -12.86 -4.37 -7.62
N LYS A 77 -12.97 -4.36 -8.95
CA LYS A 77 -12.92 -5.57 -9.77
C LYS A 77 -11.60 -6.31 -9.59
N GLN A 78 -10.47 -5.60 -9.64
CA GLN A 78 -9.15 -6.23 -9.50
C GLN A 78 -8.93 -6.78 -8.09
N VAL A 79 -9.36 -6.07 -7.05
CA VAL A 79 -9.30 -6.57 -5.67
C VAL A 79 -10.17 -7.81 -5.48
N ALA A 80 -11.37 -7.85 -6.06
CA ALA A 80 -12.23 -9.03 -6.01
C ALA A 80 -11.58 -10.27 -6.67
N LEU A 81 -10.91 -10.08 -7.81
CA LEU A 81 -10.13 -11.17 -8.46
C LEU A 81 -8.92 -11.58 -7.62
N TYR A 82 -8.29 -10.64 -6.93
CA TYR A 82 -7.13 -10.90 -6.08
C TYR A 82 -7.48 -11.70 -4.82
N GLN A 83 -8.74 -11.67 -4.33
CA GLN A 83 -9.21 -12.47 -3.20
C GLN A 83 -8.98 -13.98 -3.41
N GLN A 84 -9.09 -14.47 -4.64
CA GLN A 84 -8.78 -15.85 -4.93
C GLN A 84 -7.32 -16.20 -4.62
N ARG A 85 -6.36 -15.30 -4.95
CA ARG A 85 -4.94 -15.51 -4.61
C ARG A 85 -4.71 -15.57 -3.11
N ILE A 86 -5.45 -14.75 -2.34
CA ILE A 86 -5.40 -14.78 -0.87
C ILE A 86 -5.88 -16.13 -0.34
N GLN A 87 -7.04 -16.60 -0.81
CA GLN A 87 -7.61 -17.90 -0.41
C GLN A 87 -6.67 -19.08 -0.73
N GLU A 88 -5.99 -19.01 -1.87
CA GLU A 88 -5.03 -20.02 -2.32
C GLU A 88 -3.62 -19.84 -1.74
N LYS A 89 -3.40 -18.86 -0.84
CA LYS A 89 -2.09 -18.52 -0.27
C LYS A 89 -1.02 -18.20 -1.34
N ARG A 90 -1.43 -17.55 -2.41
CA ARG A 90 -0.59 -17.14 -3.55
C ARG A 90 -0.52 -15.62 -3.72
N ALA A 91 -0.97 -14.87 -2.71
CA ALA A 91 -0.94 -13.41 -2.73
C ALA A 91 0.44 -12.86 -2.31
N LEU A 92 1.47 -13.39 -2.94
CA LEU A 92 2.87 -13.07 -2.63
C LEU A 92 3.25 -11.69 -3.16
N GLY A 93 4.12 -10.99 -2.40
CA GLY A 93 4.71 -9.72 -2.78
C GLY A 93 6.22 -9.69 -2.50
N GLU A 94 6.90 -8.79 -3.19
CA GLU A 94 8.36 -8.69 -3.17
C GLU A 94 8.84 -7.50 -2.31
N CYS A 95 10.12 -7.53 -1.96
CA CYS A 95 10.83 -6.38 -1.42
C CYS A 95 11.38 -5.55 -2.57
N ASN A 96 11.03 -4.26 -2.60
CA ASN A 96 11.21 -3.30 -3.68
C ASN A 96 10.49 -3.66 -4.99
N HIS A 97 10.28 -2.66 -5.85
CA HIS A 97 9.70 -2.90 -7.16
C HIS A 97 10.73 -3.41 -8.15
N PRO A 98 10.58 -4.62 -8.70
CA PRO A 98 11.27 -4.98 -9.92
C PRO A 98 10.63 -4.26 -11.13
N SER A 99 11.41 -4.03 -12.17
CA SER A 99 10.90 -3.54 -13.46
C SER A 99 10.17 -4.62 -14.28
N ASP A 100 9.77 -5.71 -13.65
CA ASP A 100 9.16 -6.88 -14.28
C ASP A 100 7.71 -7.06 -13.82
N SER A 101 6.87 -7.62 -14.70
CA SER A 101 5.50 -8.02 -14.41
C SER A 101 5.39 -9.41 -13.74
N THR A 102 6.49 -10.16 -13.63
CA THR A 102 6.54 -11.47 -12.99
C THR A 102 7.01 -11.34 -11.54
N ILE A 103 6.45 -12.16 -10.65
CA ILE A 103 6.92 -12.26 -9.27
C ILE A 103 8.15 -13.16 -9.23
N ASP A 104 9.25 -12.64 -8.68
CA ASP A 104 10.47 -13.40 -8.42
C ASP A 104 10.41 -14.03 -7.02
N LEU A 105 10.33 -15.35 -6.98
CA LEU A 105 10.28 -16.10 -5.72
C LEU A 105 11.52 -15.91 -4.85
N GLY A 106 12.66 -15.56 -5.43
CA GLY A 106 13.89 -15.24 -4.69
C GLY A 106 13.81 -13.91 -3.93
N ARG A 107 12.82 -13.06 -4.23
CA ARG A 107 12.63 -11.72 -3.63
C ARG A 107 11.39 -11.61 -2.75
N ILE A 108 10.66 -12.71 -2.54
CA ILE A 108 9.44 -12.71 -1.73
C ILE A 108 9.76 -12.24 -0.30
N SER A 109 9.00 -11.26 0.15
CA SER A 109 9.07 -10.72 1.52
C SER A 109 7.83 -10.99 2.35
N HIS A 110 6.66 -11.19 1.72
CA HIS A 110 5.38 -11.31 2.41
C HIS A 110 4.31 -12.02 1.58
N ASN A 111 3.22 -12.36 2.25
CA ASN A 111 1.96 -12.82 1.65
C ASN A 111 0.81 -11.97 2.20
N ILE A 112 -0.08 -11.48 1.34
CA ILE A 112 -1.29 -10.78 1.77
C ILE A 112 -2.32 -11.80 2.24
N ILE A 113 -2.86 -11.61 3.44
CA ILE A 113 -3.76 -12.56 4.10
C ILE A 113 -5.19 -12.02 4.26
N GLU A 114 -5.38 -10.71 4.16
CA GLU A 114 -6.69 -10.07 4.28
C GLU A 114 -6.71 -8.76 3.49
N LEU A 115 -7.83 -8.50 2.77
CA LEU A 115 -8.13 -7.21 2.15
C LEU A 115 -9.62 -6.90 2.30
N HIS A 116 -9.94 -5.68 2.71
CA HIS A 116 -11.31 -5.16 2.75
C HIS A 116 -11.35 -3.65 2.50
N TRP A 117 -12.53 -3.12 2.22
CA TRP A 117 -12.74 -1.72 1.94
C TRP A 117 -13.23 -0.96 3.18
N GLU A 118 -12.55 0.12 3.53
CA GLU A 118 -13.04 1.15 4.45
C GLU A 118 -13.28 2.44 3.65
N GLY A 119 -14.56 2.69 3.29
CA GLY A 119 -14.92 3.76 2.38
C GLY A 119 -14.20 3.63 1.04
N ARG A 120 -13.31 4.59 0.72
CA ARG A 120 -12.51 4.59 -0.51
C ARG A 120 -11.14 3.93 -0.36
N THR A 121 -10.79 3.53 0.84
CA THR A 121 -9.47 3.01 1.19
C THR A 121 -9.50 1.50 1.26
N LEU A 122 -8.58 0.86 0.57
CA LEU A 122 -8.32 -0.57 0.69
C LEU A 122 -7.34 -0.79 1.84
N VAL A 123 -7.78 -1.52 2.85
CA VAL A 123 -7.00 -1.89 4.02
C VAL A 123 -6.93 -3.40 4.15
N GLY A 124 -6.04 -3.91 4.98
CA GLY A 124 -5.91 -5.34 5.20
C GLY A 124 -4.67 -5.71 5.98
N LYS A 125 -4.29 -6.98 5.88
CA LYS A 125 -3.15 -7.55 6.59
C LYS A 125 -2.23 -8.30 5.65
N LEU A 126 -0.95 -8.22 5.97
CA LEU A 126 0.07 -9.06 5.34
C LEU A 126 0.90 -9.78 6.42
N GLU A 127 1.35 -10.98 6.09
CA GLU A 127 2.22 -11.80 6.90
C GLU A 127 3.63 -11.77 6.28
N LEU A 128 4.62 -11.34 7.07
CA LEU A 128 6.01 -11.33 6.63
C LEU A 128 6.56 -12.75 6.59
N ASN A 129 7.29 -13.08 5.52
CA ASN A 129 7.94 -14.37 5.35
C ASN A 129 9.25 -14.43 6.17
N VAL A 130 9.10 -14.54 7.50
CA VAL A 130 10.22 -14.61 8.43
C VAL A 130 10.72 -16.04 8.60
N THR A 131 12.05 -16.20 8.67
CA THR A 131 12.70 -17.49 8.87
C THR A 131 12.74 -17.91 10.34
N GLN A 132 12.87 -19.21 10.59
CA GLN A 132 13.06 -19.72 11.96
C GLN A 132 14.35 -19.21 12.62
N GLY A 133 15.39 -18.92 11.82
CA GLY A 133 16.63 -18.31 12.29
C GLY A 133 16.38 -16.89 12.82
N PHE A 134 15.58 -16.11 12.11
CA PHE A 134 15.19 -14.78 12.56
C PHE A 134 14.29 -14.84 13.81
N VAL A 135 13.25 -15.69 13.79
CA VAL A 135 12.31 -15.81 14.91
C VAL A 135 13.01 -16.19 16.21
N LYS A 136 13.97 -17.14 16.17
CA LYS A 136 14.62 -17.67 17.37
C LYS A 136 15.86 -16.89 17.81
N TYR A 137 16.60 -16.32 16.86
CA TYR A 137 17.95 -15.81 17.11
C TYR A 137 18.21 -14.41 16.56
N GLY A 138 17.22 -13.78 15.90
CA GLY A 138 17.40 -12.47 15.27
C GLY A 138 18.30 -12.47 14.03
N ILE A 139 18.60 -13.65 13.45
CA ILE A 139 19.49 -13.79 12.30
C ILE A 139 18.68 -13.59 11.02
N ALA A 140 18.81 -12.42 10.39
CA ALA A 140 18.15 -12.11 9.12
C ALA A 140 18.85 -12.83 7.96
N SER A 141 18.07 -13.59 7.17
CA SER A 141 18.55 -14.35 6.01
C SER A 141 17.60 -14.29 4.79
N SER A 142 16.45 -13.65 4.95
CA SER A 142 15.47 -13.43 3.88
C SER A 142 15.05 -11.96 3.78
N PHE A 143 14.37 -11.60 2.70
CA PHE A 143 13.76 -10.26 2.57
C PHE A 143 12.67 -10.03 3.62
N GLY A 144 11.90 -11.06 3.98
CA GLY A 144 10.92 -10.99 5.07
C GLY A 144 11.57 -10.68 6.42
N ASP A 145 12.71 -11.32 6.74
CA ASP A 145 13.48 -11.04 7.95
C ASP A 145 13.99 -9.59 7.97
N THR A 146 14.50 -9.11 6.82
CA THR A 146 15.00 -7.72 6.69
C THR A 146 13.88 -6.73 6.96
N ILE A 147 12.70 -6.92 6.36
CA ILE A 147 11.54 -6.05 6.58
C ILE A 147 11.07 -6.12 8.04
N ALA A 148 10.99 -7.32 8.62
CA ALA A 148 10.62 -7.49 10.02
C ALA A 148 11.60 -6.75 10.94
N ASN A 149 12.91 -6.88 10.70
CA ASN A 149 13.93 -6.18 11.48
C ASN A 149 13.79 -4.65 11.39
N LEU A 150 13.54 -4.11 10.20
CA LEU A 150 13.31 -2.67 10.02
C LEU A 150 12.08 -2.21 10.82
N LEU A 151 10.97 -2.95 10.75
CA LEU A 151 9.74 -2.63 11.50
C LEU A 151 9.95 -2.72 13.02
N LEU A 152 10.66 -3.76 13.50
CA LEU A 152 11.00 -3.90 14.92
C LEU A 152 11.87 -2.74 15.43
N ASN A 153 12.70 -2.15 14.59
CA ASN A 153 13.50 -0.97 14.91
C ASN A 153 12.77 0.37 14.66
N GLY A 154 11.45 0.35 14.35
CA GLY A 154 10.63 1.55 14.19
C GLY A 154 10.80 2.28 12.87
N TYR A 155 11.45 1.66 11.87
CA TYR A 155 11.52 2.25 10.53
C TYR A 155 10.17 2.21 9.84
N LYS A 156 9.86 3.28 9.09
CA LYS A 156 8.63 3.42 8.33
C LYS A 156 8.82 2.83 6.93
N ILE A 157 7.94 1.92 6.56
CA ILE A 157 8.00 1.18 5.29
C ILE A 157 6.62 1.22 4.66
N GLY A 158 6.55 1.33 3.34
CA GLY A 158 5.30 1.43 2.60
C GLY A 158 4.93 0.19 1.82
N VAL A 159 3.70 0.20 1.31
CA VAL A 159 3.16 -0.79 0.38
C VAL A 159 2.83 -0.10 -0.93
N SER A 160 3.11 -0.75 -2.04
CA SER A 160 2.98 -0.20 -3.37
C SER A 160 2.38 -1.20 -4.34
N SER A 161 1.33 -0.83 -5.07
CA SER A 161 0.74 -1.71 -6.08
C SER A 161 1.57 -1.75 -7.36
N ARG A 162 1.66 -2.94 -7.94
CA ARG A 162 2.23 -3.21 -9.25
C ARG A 162 1.20 -3.89 -10.12
N GLY A 163 0.98 -3.35 -11.32
CA GLY A 163 0.02 -3.88 -12.28
C GLY A 163 0.39 -3.50 -13.70
N VAL A 164 -0.38 -4.00 -14.65
CA VAL A 164 -0.25 -3.67 -16.08
C VAL A 164 -1.56 -3.08 -16.58
N GLY A 165 -1.49 -2.15 -17.52
CA GLY A 165 -2.67 -1.52 -18.08
C GLY A 165 -2.36 -0.24 -18.84
N SER A 166 -3.41 0.47 -19.22
CA SER A 166 -3.32 1.76 -19.88
C SER A 166 -3.56 2.92 -18.91
N VAL A 167 -2.99 4.07 -19.25
CA VAL A 167 -3.30 5.36 -18.62
C VAL A 167 -3.69 6.33 -19.70
N GLU A 168 -4.85 6.96 -19.56
CA GLU A 168 -5.37 7.96 -20.48
C GLU A 168 -5.44 9.32 -19.79
N GLN A 169 -5.26 10.39 -20.57
CA GLN A 169 -5.51 11.74 -20.07
C GLN A 169 -6.95 12.14 -20.40
N LYS A 170 -7.77 12.37 -19.37
CA LYS A 170 -9.15 12.85 -19.50
C LYS A 170 -9.34 14.10 -18.63
N MET A 171 -9.78 15.21 -19.22
CA MET A 171 -10.02 16.49 -18.50
C MET A 171 -8.81 16.94 -17.65
N GLY A 172 -7.60 16.78 -18.15
CA GLY A 172 -6.37 17.13 -17.43
C GLY A 172 -5.96 16.17 -16.30
N GLN A 173 -6.65 15.03 -16.15
CA GLN A 173 -6.33 13.99 -15.17
C GLN A 173 -5.83 12.73 -15.87
N TYR A 174 -4.96 12.00 -15.21
CA TYR A 174 -4.44 10.70 -15.67
C TYR A 174 -5.29 9.58 -15.07
N ILE A 175 -6.10 8.94 -15.91
CA ILE A 175 -7.07 7.92 -15.49
C ILE A 175 -6.56 6.55 -15.93
N VAL A 176 -6.50 5.60 -15.00
CA VAL A 176 -6.16 4.20 -15.27
C VAL A 176 -7.31 3.55 -16.06
N GLY A 177 -6.96 2.84 -17.13
CA GLY A 177 -7.89 2.20 -18.05
C GLY A 177 -8.56 0.94 -17.50
N ASP A 178 -9.60 0.48 -18.16
CA ASP A 178 -10.38 -0.71 -17.82
C ASP A 178 -9.63 -2.03 -18.12
N ASP A 179 -8.52 -1.94 -18.87
CA ASP A 179 -7.57 -3.02 -19.13
C ASP A 179 -6.54 -3.22 -18.00
N PHE A 180 -6.68 -2.52 -16.87
CA PHE A 180 -5.80 -2.66 -15.73
C PHE A 180 -5.91 -4.07 -15.12
N GLU A 181 -4.77 -4.71 -14.93
CA GLU A 181 -4.60 -5.98 -14.24
C GLU A 181 -3.62 -5.83 -13.08
N LEU A 182 -4.08 -6.10 -11.86
CA LEU A 182 -3.27 -6.07 -10.66
C LEU A 182 -2.39 -7.32 -10.58
N ILE A 183 -1.08 -7.12 -10.41
CA ILE A 183 -0.10 -8.20 -10.21
C ILE A 183 0.04 -8.52 -8.72
N CYS A 184 0.44 -7.53 -7.91
CA CYS A 184 0.65 -7.67 -6.48
C CYS A 184 0.74 -6.28 -5.80
N TRP A 185 0.94 -6.29 -4.50
CA TRP A 185 1.51 -5.16 -3.76
C TRP A 185 2.89 -5.57 -3.26
N ASP A 186 3.88 -4.69 -3.45
CA ASP A 186 5.25 -4.87 -3.01
C ASP A 186 5.55 -3.99 -1.79
N ILE A 187 6.55 -4.36 -1.00
CA ILE A 187 7.02 -3.54 0.13
C ILE A 187 8.13 -2.60 -0.36
N VAL A 188 8.00 -1.30 -0.08
CA VAL A 188 8.90 -0.25 -0.58
C VAL A 188 9.31 0.73 0.53
N GLU A 189 10.47 1.39 0.35
CA GLU A 189 11.00 2.38 1.30
C GLU A 189 10.13 3.64 1.35
N SER A 190 9.78 4.21 0.20
CA SER A 190 9.03 5.48 0.12
C SER A 190 7.70 5.28 -0.58
N PRO A 191 6.58 5.27 0.15
CA PRO A 191 5.26 5.38 -0.45
C PRO A 191 5.06 6.79 -1.01
N SER A 192 4.51 6.92 -2.20
CA SER A 192 4.30 8.21 -2.86
C SER A 192 3.07 8.98 -2.37
N THR A 193 2.37 8.49 -1.36
CA THR A 193 1.24 9.19 -0.74
C THR A 193 1.72 10.06 0.42
N PRO A 194 1.49 11.39 0.40
CA PRO A 194 1.78 12.25 1.54
C PRO A 194 1.04 11.77 2.79
N GLY A 195 1.78 11.50 3.88
CA GLY A 195 1.23 11.00 5.15
C GLY A 195 1.08 9.48 5.26
N ALA A 196 1.54 8.71 4.30
CA ALA A 196 1.53 7.25 4.32
C ALA A 196 2.73 6.69 5.09
N TYR A 197 2.80 6.95 6.38
CA TYR A 197 3.83 6.40 7.26
C TYR A 197 3.21 5.37 8.21
N ILE A 198 3.99 4.36 8.58
CA ILE A 198 3.62 3.33 9.55
C ILE A 198 3.34 4.00 10.88
N THR A 199 2.19 3.72 11.44
CA THR A 199 1.84 4.09 12.81
C THR A 199 1.50 2.85 13.61
N SER A 200 1.76 2.87 14.90
CA SER A 200 1.68 1.71 15.76
C SER A 200 0.26 1.38 16.25
N SER A 201 -0.78 2.10 15.80
CA SER A 201 -2.17 1.82 16.22
C SER A 201 -3.21 2.26 15.17
N LYS A 202 -4.41 1.64 15.21
CA LYS A 202 -5.58 2.08 14.43
C LYS A 202 -5.96 3.54 14.71
N GLU A 203 -5.73 4.03 15.92
CA GLU A 203 -6.02 5.40 16.35
C GLU A 203 -5.13 6.42 15.66
N GLU A 204 -3.88 6.08 15.37
CA GLU A 204 -2.98 6.92 14.55
C GLU A 204 -3.33 6.87 13.06
N LEU A 205 -4.07 5.85 12.59
CA LEU A 205 -4.58 5.76 11.23
C LEU A 205 -5.81 6.65 10.99
N GLN A 206 -6.65 6.86 12.03
CA GLN A 206 -7.90 7.59 11.97
C GLN A 206 -7.75 9.00 11.36
N PRO A 207 -6.78 9.85 11.76
CA PRO A 207 -6.60 11.18 11.18
C PRO A 207 -6.25 11.16 9.69
N TYR A 208 -5.59 10.11 9.20
CA TYR A 208 -5.23 9.98 7.77
C TYR A 208 -6.38 9.43 6.92
N LEU A 209 -7.30 8.67 7.51
CA LEU A 209 -8.53 8.25 6.87
C LEU A 209 -9.52 9.42 6.74
N GLU A 210 -9.58 10.30 7.75
CA GLU A 210 -10.55 11.41 7.87
C GLU A 210 -10.04 12.73 7.27
N SER A 211 -8.71 12.98 7.25
CA SER A 211 -8.14 14.31 6.94
C SER A 211 -8.39 14.83 5.52
N LYS A 212 -8.76 13.98 4.55
CA LYS A 212 -9.07 14.43 3.19
C LYS A 212 -10.57 14.65 2.91
N GLU A 213 -11.47 14.08 3.69
CA GLU A 213 -12.88 14.49 3.62
C GLU A 213 -13.09 15.86 4.27
N TYR A 214 -12.37 16.15 5.36
CA TYR A 214 -12.47 17.43 6.05
C TYR A 214 -11.90 18.61 5.24
N SER A 215 -10.78 18.41 4.52
CA SER A 215 -10.19 19.47 3.70
C SER A 215 -11.02 19.80 2.47
N ASN A 216 -11.66 18.82 1.83
CA ASN A 216 -12.55 19.06 0.71
C ASN A 216 -13.85 19.75 1.14
N ASN A 217 -14.42 19.36 2.27
CA ASN A 217 -15.62 20.00 2.80
C ASN A 217 -15.36 21.44 3.27
N ASN A 218 -14.20 21.73 3.86
CA ASN A 218 -13.81 23.09 4.26
C ASN A 218 -13.57 24.00 3.04
N VAL A 219 -12.87 23.53 2.01
CA VAL A 219 -12.65 24.29 0.77
C VAL A 219 -13.96 24.52 0.01
N ILE A 220 -14.89 23.55 0.00
CA ILE A 220 -16.21 23.69 -0.59
C ILE A 220 -17.05 24.68 0.24
N ASN A 221 -17.05 24.58 1.55
CA ASN A 221 -17.78 25.49 2.44
C ASN A 221 -17.23 26.91 2.38
N GLU A 222 -15.91 27.10 2.31
CA GLU A 222 -15.30 28.44 2.08
C GLU A 222 -15.71 29.04 0.73
N LYS A 223 -15.74 28.24 -0.34
CA LYS A 223 -16.22 28.68 -1.66
C LYS A 223 -17.71 29.02 -1.65
N ILE A 224 -18.53 28.21 -0.99
CA ILE A 224 -19.97 28.46 -0.82
C ILE A 224 -20.20 29.76 -0.02
N ASN A 225 -19.47 29.96 1.07
CA ASN A 225 -19.56 31.17 1.87
C ASN A 225 -19.10 32.42 1.11
N LYS A 226 -18.03 32.33 0.31
CA LYS A 226 -17.62 33.42 -0.58
C LYS A 226 -18.70 33.75 -1.62
N ILE A 227 -19.32 32.75 -2.20
CA ILE A 227 -20.43 32.96 -3.17
C ILE A 227 -21.64 33.61 -2.50
N LYS A 228 -22.02 33.16 -1.29
CA LYS A 228 -23.10 33.76 -0.49
C LYS A 228 -22.85 35.25 -0.18
N THR A 229 -21.61 35.57 0.21
CA THR A 229 -21.21 36.96 0.48
C THR A 229 -21.26 37.84 -0.77
N ILE A 230 -20.90 37.30 -1.93
CA ILE A 230 -20.99 38.02 -3.24
C ILE A 230 -22.45 38.23 -3.67
N LEU A 231 -23.33 37.30 -3.33
CA LEU A 231 -24.74 37.35 -3.69
C LEU A 231 -25.61 38.09 -2.65
N GLY A 232 -25.00 38.62 -1.57
CA GLY A 232 -25.74 39.42 -0.56
C GLY A 232 -26.70 38.58 0.29
N GLN A 233 -26.45 37.29 0.46
CA GLN A 233 -27.21 36.37 1.31
C GLN A 233 -26.45 36.00 2.57
#